data_d33c995a646371abb82e5371842c3b48
#
_entry.id   d33c995a646371abb82e5371842c3b48
#
_cell.length_a   1.000
_cell.length_b   1.000
_cell.length_c   1.000
_cell.angle_alpha   90.00
_cell.angle_beta   90.00
_cell.angle_gamma   90.00
#
_symmetry.space_group_name_H-M   'P 1'
#
loop_
_entity.id
_entity.type
_entity.pdbx_description
1 polymer ?
#
loop_
_entity_poly.entity_id
_entity_poly.type
_entity_poly.pdbx_seq_one_letter_code
_entity_poly.pdbx_strand_id
1 'polypeptide(L)'
;MEKIKMTTPLVEMDGDEMTRILWKMIKDELLLPFVDLKTEYYDLGLEHRNATDDQVTVDAAEATKKYGVAVKCATITPNAARMEEYDLKQMWKSPNGTIRAILDGTVFRVPIIVKGIEPYVKNWKKPITVARHAYGDVYKAAEMRIPGPGKCELVFTGEDGTELRETIHDFKEGGVVQGMHNLESSIESFARSCFSYAVSQRQDLWFATKDTISKKYDHFFKDTFQEIYEKEYKEQFEKLGITYFYTLIDDAVARVIKSEGGYIWACKNYDGDVMSDLIATAFGSLAMMTSVLVSPHGYYEYEAAHGTVQRHYYKHLKGEETSTNSMATIFAWSGALRKRGELDQNPALTEFADKLEQASIATIENGKMTKDLALITTLPNPTVLSSGDFIKEIRKTLEELFNAV
;
A
#
# COMPACT_ATOMS: atom_id res chain seq x y z
N MET A 1 2.34 32.10 -11.12
CA MET A 1 1.88 31.82 -9.74
C MET A 1 3.11 31.70 -8.84
N GLU A 2 3.11 32.27 -7.64
CA GLU A 2 4.18 32.04 -6.67
C GLU A 2 4.10 30.58 -6.18
N LYS A 3 5.25 29.93 -6.04
CA LYS A 3 5.28 28.53 -5.59
C LYS A 3 4.85 28.42 -4.11
N ILE A 4 4.10 27.38 -3.81
CA ILE A 4 3.69 27.04 -2.46
C ILE A 4 4.93 26.62 -1.66
N LYS A 5 5.21 27.30 -0.56
CA LYS A 5 6.39 27.03 0.27
C LYS A 5 6.13 25.87 1.23
N MET A 6 7.08 24.96 1.33
CA MET A 6 7.09 23.93 2.36
C MET A 6 8.06 24.32 3.48
N THR A 7 7.67 24.05 4.73
CA THR A 7 8.52 24.28 5.91
C THR A 7 9.30 23.02 6.30
N THR A 8 8.60 21.92 6.46
CA THR A 8 9.17 20.62 6.81
C THR A 8 9.32 19.75 5.56
N PRO A 9 10.45 19.06 5.37
CA PRO A 9 10.61 18.18 4.21
C PRO A 9 9.74 16.93 4.29
N LEU A 10 9.40 16.39 3.11
CA LEU A 10 8.96 15.00 2.96
C LEU A 10 10.18 14.08 2.86
N VAL A 11 10.09 12.89 3.40
CA VAL A 11 11.04 11.83 3.07
C VAL A 11 10.67 11.28 1.69
N GLU A 12 11.57 11.46 0.73
CA GLU A 12 11.39 10.99 -0.64
C GLU A 12 12.23 9.73 -0.84
N MET A 13 11.56 8.61 -1.11
CA MET A 13 12.18 7.32 -1.37
C MET A 13 12.01 6.99 -2.85
N ASP A 14 13.04 7.23 -3.65
CA ASP A 14 13.06 6.89 -5.08
C ASP A 14 13.18 5.36 -5.28
N GLY A 15 12.86 4.88 -6.46
CA GLY A 15 12.77 3.45 -6.72
C GLY A 15 13.43 2.99 -8.00
N ASP A 16 12.78 2.04 -8.68
CA ASP A 16 13.37 1.30 -9.79
C ASP A 16 12.54 1.41 -11.09
N GLU A 17 13.20 1.12 -12.20
CA GLU A 17 12.64 0.82 -13.52
C GLU A 17 11.66 1.90 -14.05
N MET A 18 10.53 1.51 -14.64
CA MET A 18 9.59 2.46 -15.26
C MET A 18 8.97 3.41 -14.24
N THR A 19 8.75 2.96 -13.02
CA THR A 19 8.20 3.82 -11.96
C THR A 19 9.17 4.94 -11.56
N ARG A 20 10.49 4.73 -11.60
CA ARG A 20 11.50 5.78 -11.42
C ARG A 20 11.44 6.83 -12.54
N ILE A 21 11.22 6.41 -13.77
CA ILE A 21 11.03 7.33 -14.91
C ILE A 21 9.79 8.20 -14.71
N LEU A 22 8.67 7.57 -14.35
CA LEU A 22 7.41 8.29 -14.05
C LEU A 22 7.56 9.22 -12.84
N TRP A 23 8.28 8.79 -11.81
CA TRP A 23 8.56 9.59 -10.61
C TRP A 23 9.20 10.93 -10.95
N LYS A 24 10.23 10.88 -11.79
CA LYS A 24 10.88 12.10 -12.28
C LYS A 24 9.93 12.96 -13.10
N MET A 25 9.16 12.39 -14.03
CA MET A 25 8.20 13.14 -14.85
C MET A 25 7.13 13.83 -14.00
N ILE A 26 6.60 13.14 -12.99
CA ILE A 26 5.62 13.69 -12.05
C ILE A 26 6.21 14.88 -11.29
N LYS A 27 7.42 14.75 -10.76
CA LYS A 27 8.10 15.85 -10.07
C LYS A 27 8.28 17.05 -10.98
N ASP A 28 8.83 16.84 -12.17
CA ASP A 28 9.17 17.91 -13.11
C ASP A 28 7.92 18.63 -13.64
N GLU A 29 6.85 17.89 -13.96
CA GLU A 29 5.67 18.45 -14.61
C GLU A 29 4.55 18.84 -13.63
N LEU A 30 4.35 18.12 -12.54
CA LEU A 30 3.19 18.31 -11.68
C LEU A 30 3.51 18.92 -10.32
N LEU A 31 4.74 18.81 -9.81
CA LEU A 31 5.06 19.27 -8.45
C LEU A 31 5.93 20.53 -8.47
N LEU A 32 7.11 20.46 -9.08
CA LEU A 32 8.09 21.56 -9.05
C LEU A 32 7.62 22.88 -9.67
N PRO A 33 6.70 22.91 -10.66
CA PRO A 33 6.14 24.17 -11.14
C PRO A 33 5.27 24.91 -10.11
N PHE A 34 4.65 24.18 -9.18
CA PHE A 34 3.64 24.72 -8.24
C PHE A 34 4.14 24.80 -6.80
N VAL A 35 5.03 23.91 -6.40
CA VAL A 35 5.49 23.76 -5.02
C VAL A 35 7.01 23.97 -4.95
N ASP A 36 7.46 24.74 -3.98
CA ASP A 36 8.87 24.78 -3.54
C ASP A 36 9.15 23.52 -2.73
N LEU A 37 9.29 22.40 -3.47
CA LEU A 37 9.31 21.06 -2.91
C LEU A 37 10.60 20.82 -2.11
N LYS A 38 10.42 20.57 -0.82
CA LYS A 38 11.51 20.17 0.08
C LYS A 38 11.42 18.68 0.35
N THR A 39 12.48 17.96 0.05
CA THR A 39 12.56 16.52 0.34
C THR A 39 13.88 16.17 1.04
N GLU A 40 13.81 15.18 1.91
CA GLU A 40 14.95 14.40 2.37
C GLU A 40 15.00 13.17 1.47
N TYR A 41 15.93 13.17 0.51
CA TYR A 41 15.96 12.19 -0.59
C TYR A 41 16.77 10.96 -0.26
N TYR A 42 16.19 9.79 -0.53
CA TYR A 42 16.81 8.48 -0.42
C TYR A 42 16.61 7.69 -1.72
N ASP A 43 17.69 7.24 -2.33
CA ASP A 43 17.64 6.36 -3.50
C ASP A 43 17.50 4.91 -3.05
N LEU A 44 16.29 4.36 -3.14
CA LEU A 44 16.00 2.94 -2.88
C LEU A 44 16.08 2.07 -4.14
N GLY A 45 16.67 2.58 -5.22
CA GLY A 45 16.97 1.79 -6.40
C GLY A 45 17.89 0.61 -6.06
N LEU A 46 17.68 -0.53 -6.71
CA LEU A 46 18.34 -1.79 -6.38
C LEU A 46 19.88 -1.71 -6.41
N GLU A 47 20.44 -0.95 -7.37
CA GLU A 47 21.89 -0.74 -7.47
C GLU A 47 22.43 0.01 -6.24
N HIS A 48 21.76 1.06 -5.79
CA HIS A 48 22.19 1.85 -4.63
C HIS A 48 21.98 1.08 -3.33
N ARG A 49 20.89 0.32 -3.20
CA ARG A 49 20.69 -0.59 -2.06
C ARG A 49 21.80 -1.64 -2.00
N ASN A 50 22.20 -2.21 -3.15
CA ASN A 50 23.31 -3.15 -3.22
C ASN A 50 24.64 -2.53 -2.82
N ALA A 51 24.89 -1.27 -3.22
CA ALA A 51 26.10 -0.55 -2.86
C ALA A 51 26.19 -0.22 -1.35
N THR A 52 25.05 0.04 -0.72
CA THR A 52 24.94 0.41 0.71
C THR A 52 24.61 -0.77 1.63
N ASP A 53 24.66 -2.00 1.13
CA ASP A 53 24.24 -3.20 1.87
C ASP A 53 22.83 -3.05 2.49
N ASP A 54 21.93 -2.42 1.73
CA ASP A 54 20.54 -2.08 2.07
C ASP A 54 20.37 -1.11 3.27
N GLN A 55 21.46 -0.50 3.75
CA GLN A 55 21.41 0.45 4.86
C GLN A 55 20.54 1.68 4.51
N VAL A 56 20.53 2.10 3.24
CA VAL A 56 19.71 3.24 2.77
C VAL A 56 18.20 3.04 3.03
N THR A 57 17.70 1.80 2.99
CA THR A 57 16.31 1.49 3.31
C THR A 57 16.01 1.74 4.79
N VAL A 58 16.92 1.35 5.68
CA VAL A 58 16.82 1.59 7.13
C VAL A 58 16.88 3.10 7.40
N ASP A 59 17.83 3.80 6.81
CA ASP A 59 18.02 5.25 6.97
C ASP A 59 16.77 6.03 6.53
N ALA A 60 16.15 5.63 5.42
CA ALA A 60 14.91 6.23 4.93
C ALA A 60 13.73 6.02 5.90
N ALA A 61 13.61 4.82 6.48
CA ALA A 61 12.59 4.53 7.48
C ALA A 61 12.80 5.34 8.78
N GLU A 62 14.04 5.45 9.25
CA GLU A 62 14.36 6.28 10.42
C GLU A 62 14.13 7.77 10.15
N ALA A 63 14.45 8.26 8.95
CA ALA A 63 14.10 9.62 8.55
C ALA A 63 12.58 9.85 8.55
N THR A 64 11.79 8.84 8.17
CA THR A 64 10.33 8.91 8.22
C THR A 64 9.81 9.11 9.65
N LYS A 65 10.42 8.46 10.64
CA LYS A 65 10.10 8.73 12.06
C LYS A 65 10.40 10.18 12.45
N LYS A 66 11.51 10.72 11.95
CA LYS A 66 11.94 12.09 12.25
C LYS A 66 11.00 13.14 11.63
N TYR A 67 10.62 12.98 10.36
CA TYR A 67 9.86 13.97 9.61
C TYR A 67 8.35 13.70 9.56
N GLY A 68 7.92 12.51 9.92
CA GLY A 68 6.52 12.12 10.06
C GLY A 68 5.84 11.63 8.79
N VAL A 69 6.29 12.05 7.61
CA VAL A 69 5.66 11.69 6.33
C VAL A 69 6.70 11.33 5.28
N ALA A 70 6.48 10.21 4.63
CA ALA A 70 7.26 9.76 3.48
C ALA A 70 6.39 9.50 2.25
N VAL A 71 7.01 9.61 1.09
CA VAL A 71 6.47 9.15 -0.19
C VAL A 71 7.47 8.23 -0.86
N LYS A 72 7.00 7.08 -1.32
CA LYS A 72 7.86 6.00 -1.82
C LYS A 72 7.48 5.56 -3.23
N CYS A 73 8.49 5.49 -4.09
CA CYS A 73 8.41 4.86 -5.40
C CYS A 73 8.46 3.34 -5.29
N ALA A 74 7.98 2.63 -6.31
CA ALA A 74 8.09 1.18 -6.36
C ALA A 74 9.54 0.71 -6.49
N THR A 75 9.89 -0.35 -5.78
CA THR A 75 11.24 -0.91 -5.69
C THR A 75 11.25 -2.38 -6.08
N ILE A 76 12.38 -2.85 -6.64
CA ILE A 76 12.58 -4.26 -6.95
C ILE A 76 12.83 -5.06 -5.66
N THR A 77 12.07 -6.15 -5.48
CA THR A 77 12.48 -7.23 -4.56
C THR A 77 13.14 -8.30 -5.41
N PRO A 78 14.47 -8.51 -5.32
CA PRO A 78 15.20 -9.36 -6.25
C PRO A 78 14.88 -10.83 -6.05
N ASN A 79 14.81 -11.54 -7.18
CA ASN A 79 14.82 -12.99 -7.26
C ASN A 79 16.14 -13.45 -7.91
N ALA A 80 16.30 -14.75 -8.18
CA ALA A 80 17.53 -15.32 -8.75
C ALA A 80 17.93 -14.65 -10.09
N ALA A 81 16.97 -14.37 -10.98
CA ALA A 81 17.24 -13.69 -12.25
C ALA A 81 17.73 -12.26 -12.06
N ARG A 82 17.20 -11.54 -11.07
CA ARG A 82 17.65 -10.19 -10.73
C ARG A 82 19.03 -10.17 -10.08
N MET A 83 19.40 -11.24 -9.37
CA MET A 83 20.74 -11.40 -8.81
C MET A 83 21.80 -11.37 -9.92
N GLU A 84 21.56 -12.09 -11.01
CA GLU A 84 22.46 -12.13 -12.18
C GLU A 84 22.43 -10.82 -12.98
N GLU A 85 21.22 -10.28 -13.25
CA GLU A 85 21.02 -9.06 -14.05
C GLU A 85 21.71 -7.83 -13.44
N TYR A 86 21.69 -7.69 -12.13
CA TYR A 86 22.23 -6.53 -11.40
C TYR A 86 23.58 -6.81 -10.68
N ASP A 87 24.16 -7.99 -10.87
CA ASP A 87 25.40 -8.41 -10.18
C ASP A 87 25.34 -8.15 -8.66
N LEU A 88 24.28 -8.66 -8.03
CA LEU A 88 24.00 -8.38 -6.63
C LEU A 88 24.87 -9.23 -5.69
N LYS A 89 25.35 -8.63 -4.60
CA LYS A 89 26.11 -9.30 -3.53
C LYS A 89 25.29 -10.39 -2.85
N GLN A 90 23.97 -10.16 -2.72
CA GLN A 90 23.01 -11.11 -2.13
C GLN A 90 21.58 -10.78 -2.57
N MET A 91 20.66 -11.71 -2.31
CA MET A 91 19.23 -11.52 -2.54
C MET A 91 18.63 -10.66 -1.43
N TRP A 92 18.64 -9.33 -1.65
CA TRP A 92 18.16 -8.35 -0.69
C TRP A 92 16.68 -8.56 -0.36
N LYS A 93 16.30 -8.31 0.91
CA LYS A 93 14.91 -8.36 1.35
C LYS A 93 14.06 -7.28 0.66
N SER A 94 12.75 -7.41 0.76
CA SER A 94 11.83 -6.38 0.29
C SER A 94 12.00 -5.09 1.11
N PRO A 95 12.27 -3.94 0.46
CA PRO A 95 12.32 -2.65 1.16
C PRO A 95 11.01 -2.34 1.89
N ASN A 96 9.87 -2.68 1.30
CA ASN A 96 8.57 -2.49 1.95
C ASN A 96 8.47 -3.27 3.26
N GLY A 97 8.97 -4.51 3.28
CA GLY A 97 9.01 -5.32 4.50
C GLY A 97 9.88 -4.69 5.59
N THR A 98 11.06 -4.17 5.23
CA THR A 98 11.98 -3.50 6.15
C THR A 98 11.36 -2.22 6.71
N ILE A 99 10.82 -1.34 5.85
CA ILE A 99 10.17 -0.08 6.25
C ILE A 99 8.99 -0.35 7.18
N ARG A 100 8.10 -1.28 6.80
CA ARG A 100 6.93 -1.65 7.62
C ARG A 100 7.32 -2.23 8.97
N ALA A 101 8.40 -3.01 9.04
CA ALA A 101 8.90 -3.54 10.29
C ALA A 101 9.47 -2.46 11.23
N ILE A 102 10.02 -1.39 10.67
CA ILE A 102 10.60 -0.28 11.43
C ILE A 102 9.52 0.72 11.87
N LEU A 103 8.57 1.04 10.99
CA LEU A 103 7.52 2.02 11.27
C LEU A 103 6.34 1.43 12.04
N ASP A 104 6.12 0.12 11.92
CA ASP A 104 4.88 -0.56 12.33
C ASP A 104 3.66 0.07 11.66
N GLY A 105 2.49 -0.58 11.74
CA GLY A 105 1.24 0.03 11.31
C GLY A 105 0.36 -0.82 10.42
N THR A 106 -0.60 -0.14 9.83
CA THR A 106 -1.61 -0.71 8.95
C THR A 106 -1.51 -0.08 7.57
N VAL A 107 -1.52 -0.88 6.52
CA VAL A 107 -1.58 -0.41 5.14
C VAL A 107 -3.04 -0.30 4.72
N PHE A 108 -3.48 0.91 4.43
CA PHE A 108 -4.80 1.18 3.84
C PHE A 108 -4.68 1.34 2.33
N ARG A 109 -5.43 0.54 1.59
CA ARG A 109 -5.48 0.57 0.13
C ARG A 109 -6.90 0.91 -0.33
N VAL A 110 -7.03 2.00 -1.08
CA VAL A 110 -8.31 2.54 -1.52
C VAL A 110 -8.34 2.67 -3.04
N PRO A 111 -9.33 2.09 -3.73
CA PRO A 111 -9.47 2.27 -5.18
C PRO A 111 -9.73 3.73 -5.53
N ILE A 112 -9.08 4.21 -6.60
CA ILE A 112 -9.36 5.50 -7.21
C ILE A 112 -10.57 5.32 -8.13
N ILE A 113 -11.69 5.93 -7.79
CA ILE A 113 -12.93 5.84 -8.56
C ILE A 113 -12.97 6.96 -9.59
N VAL A 114 -13.19 6.58 -10.85
CA VAL A 114 -13.26 7.50 -12.00
C VAL A 114 -14.48 7.14 -12.84
N LYS A 115 -15.26 8.14 -13.18
CA LYS A 115 -16.41 7.95 -14.08
C LYS A 115 -15.95 7.46 -15.45
N GLY A 116 -16.61 6.43 -15.94
CA GLY A 116 -16.25 5.78 -17.19
C GLY A 116 -15.26 4.63 -17.06
N ILE A 117 -14.76 4.37 -15.83
CA ILE A 117 -14.01 3.16 -15.48
C ILE A 117 -14.89 2.34 -14.54
N GLU A 118 -15.62 1.40 -15.09
CA GLU A 118 -16.60 0.61 -14.34
C GLU A 118 -15.92 -0.61 -13.69
N PRO A 119 -16.28 -0.96 -12.45
CA PRO A 119 -15.81 -2.20 -11.83
C PRO A 119 -16.24 -3.45 -12.62
N TYR A 120 -15.37 -4.46 -12.69
CA TYR A 120 -15.71 -5.78 -13.24
C TYR A 120 -16.83 -6.47 -12.43
N VAL A 121 -16.92 -6.17 -11.13
CA VAL A 121 -18.03 -6.61 -10.28
C VAL A 121 -19.14 -5.57 -10.33
N LYS A 122 -20.19 -5.84 -11.08
CA LYS A 122 -21.28 -4.90 -11.37
C LYS A 122 -22.02 -4.36 -10.13
N ASN A 123 -21.99 -5.09 -9.02
CA ASN A 123 -22.64 -4.67 -7.78
C ASN A 123 -21.88 -3.56 -7.05
N TRP A 124 -20.56 -3.43 -7.27
CA TRP A 124 -19.75 -2.46 -6.56
C TRP A 124 -20.05 -1.04 -7.04
N LYS A 125 -20.62 -0.23 -6.16
CA LYS A 125 -21.00 1.17 -6.39
C LYS A 125 -20.15 2.15 -5.62
N LYS A 126 -19.48 1.67 -4.57
CA LYS A 126 -18.68 2.46 -3.65
C LYS A 126 -17.31 1.78 -3.46
N PRO A 127 -16.24 2.54 -3.17
CA PRO A 127 -14.92 1.95 -2.95
C PRO A 127 -14.94 0.96 -1.78
N ILE A 128 -14.15 -0.10 -1.91
CA ILE A 128 -13.87 -1.05 -0.84
C ILE A 128 -12.43 -0.78 -0.41
N THR A 129 -12.25 -0.31 0.80
CA THR A 129 -10.93 -0.07 1.38
C THR A 129 -10.43 -1.36 2.01
N VAL A 130 -9.23 -1.82 1.64
CA VAL A 130 -8.58 -2.93 2.32
C VAL A 130 -7.60 -2.38 3.35
N ALA A 131 -7.77 -2.77 4.61
CA ALA A 131 -6.82 -2.50 5.69
C ALA A 131 -5.99 -3.76 5.94
N ARG A 132 -4.71 -3.70 5.58
CA ARG A 132 -3.76 -4.80 5.70
C ARG A 132 -2.89 -4.62 6.93
N HIS A 133 -2.83 -5.62 7.81
CA HIS A 133 -1.84 -5.66 8.88
C HIS A 133 -0.42 -5.70 8.28
N ALA A 134 0.46 -4.82 8.71
CA ALA A 134 1.78 -4.67 8.09
C ALA A 134 2.88 -5.54 8.72
N TYR A 135 2.54 -6.39 9.68
CA TYR A 135 3.50 -7.17 10.46
C TYR A 135 3.17 -8.67 10.47
N GLY A 136 4.19 -9.49 10.68
CA GLY A 136 4.06 -10.91 11.00
C GLY A 136 3.64 -11.79 9.83
N ASP A 137 3.01 -12.91 10.15
CA ASP A 137 2.55 -13.96 9.25
C ASP A 137 3.72 -14.53 8.38
N VAL A 138 3.45 -14.91 7.16
CA VAL A 138 4.45 -15.47 6.23
C VAL A 138 5.60 -14.51 5.91
N TYR A 139 5.42 -13.20 6.10
CA TYR A 139 6.44 -12.18 5.82
C TYR A 139 7.56 -12.12 6.87
N LYS A 140 7.36 -12.74 8.02
CA LYS A 140 8.35 -12.89 9.09
C LYS A 140 8.48 -14.35 9.54
N ALA A 141 8.25 -15.28 8.65
CA ALA A 141 8.35 -16.70 8.92
C ALA A 141 9.80 -17.18 8.96
N ALA A 142 10.05 -18.20 9.77
CA ALA A 142 11.23 -19.03 9.68
C ALA A 142 10.90 -20.29 8.91
N GLU A 143 11.76 -20.68 7.96
CA GLU A 143 11.54 -21.82 7.09
C GLU A 143 12.71 -22.79 7.13
N MET A 144 12.43 -24.07 7.01
CA MET A 144 13.44 -25.07 6.80
C MET A 144 12.98 -26.21 5.89
N ARG A 145 13.94 -26.75 5.13
CA ARG A 145 13.75 -27.99 4.39
C ARG A 145 14.12 -29.17 5.27
N ILE A 146 13.22 -30.13 5.38
CA ILE A 146 13.45 -31.39 6.11
C ILE A 146 14.08 -32.39 5.14
N PRO A 147 15.30 -32.90 5.43
CA PRO A 147 16.04 -33.72 4.49
C PRO A 147 15.55 -35.18 4.40
N GLY A 148 14.83 -35.68 5.40
CA GLY A 148 14.39 -37.06 5.48
C GLY A 148 13.55 -37.37 6.71
N PRO A 149 13.36 -38.62 7.08
CA PRO A 149 12.56 -39.03 8.24
C PRO A 149 13.02 -38.37 9.55
N GLY A 150 12.07 -37.96 10.39
CA GLY A 150 12.37 -37.35 11.69
C GLY A 150 11.20 -36.58 12.24
N LYS A 151 11.26 -36.22 13.51
CA LYS A 151 10.24 -35.47 14.22
C LYS A 151 10.56 -33.97 14.19
N CYS A 152 9.58 -33.15 13.81
CA CYS A 152 9.66 -31.69 13.88
C CYS A 152 8.72 -31.16 14.96
N GLU A 153 9.22 -30.25 15.81
CA GLU A 153 8.47 -29.65 16.92
C GLU A 153 8.59 -28.13 16.90
N LEU A 154 7.53 -27.46 17.33
CA LEU A 154 7.53 -26.07 17.71
C LEU A 154 7.82 -26.00 19.21
N VAL A 155 8.84 -25.25 19.60
CA VAL A 155 9.31 -25.14 20.99
C VAL A 155 9.37 -23.68 21.40
N PHE A 156 8.76 -23.37 22.53
CA PHE A 156 8.92 -22.09 23.22
C PHE A 156 9.68 -22.36 24.53
N THR A 157 10.72 -21.58 24.79
CA THR A 157 11.48 -21.59 26.04
C THR A 157 11.39 -20.23 26.69
N GLY A 158 10.70 -20.13 27.81
CA GLY A 158 10.55 -18.89 28.56
C GLY A 158 11.84 -18.53 29.34
N GLU A 159 12.01 -17.26 29.64
CA GLU A 159 13.13 -16.79 30.49
C GLU A 159 13.07 -17.36 31.92
N ASP A 160 11.88 -17.71 32.39
CA ASP A 160 11.63 -18.38 33.67
C ASP A 160 11.90 -19.89 33.64
N GLY A 161 12.33 -20.43 32.50
CA GLY A 161 12.58 -21.85 32.28
C GLY A 161 11.34 -22.64 31.86
N THR A 162 10.17 -22.00 31.69
CA THR A 162 8.98 -22.66 31.14
C THR A 162 9.24 -23.15 29.73
N GLU A 163 8.86 -24.39 29.44
CA GLU A 163 8.97 -24.98 28.10
C GLU A 163 7.60 -25.45 27.60
N LEU A 164 7.21 -24.99 26.42
CA LEU A 164 6.04 -25.47 25.72
C LEU A 164 6.47 -26.15 24.42
N ARG A 165 5.91 -27.33 24.13
CA ARG A 165 6.24 -28.10 22.93
C ARG A 165 4.94 -28.52 22.23
N GLU A 166 4.95 -28.38 20.90
CA GLU A 166 3.89 -28.88 20.05
C GLU A 166 4.53 -29.63 18.86
N THR A 167 4.14 -30.87 18.63
CA THR A 167 4.61 -31.64 17.49
C THR A 167 3.97 -31.09 16.21
N ILE A 168 4.79 -30.60 15.28
CA ILE A 168 4.34 -30.19 13.96
C ILE A 168 4.02 -31.43 13.12
N HIS A 169 5.01 -32.32 12.97
CA HIS A 169 4.85 -33.57 12.19
C HIS A 169 5.95 -34.59 12.47
N ASP A 170 5.61 -35.87 12.35
CA ASP A 170 6.55 -36.98 12.34
C ASP A 170 6.78 -37.44 10.87
N PHE A 171 7.82 -36.86 10.26
CA PHE A 171 8.16 -37.06 8.85
C PHE A 171 8.62 -38.49 8.58
N LYS A 172 8.09 -39.12 7.55
CA LYS A 172 8.54 -40.40 7.03
C LYS A 172 9.40 -40.26 5.78
N GLU A 173 9.44 -39.05 5.24
CA GLU A 173 10.23 -38.65 4.08
C GLU A 173 10.65 -37.17 4.23
N GLY A 174 11.35 -36.62 3.25
CA GLY A 174 11.68 -35.18 3.23
C GLY A 174 10.43 -34.30 3.08
N GLY A 175 10.56 -33.04 3.54
CA GLY A 175 9.45 -32.09 3.49
C GLY A 175 9.91 -30.65 3.69
N VAL A 176 8.97 -29.79 4.01
CA VAL A 176 9.21 -28.38 4.36
C VAL A 176 8.42 -28.00 5.61
N VAL A 177 8.97 -27.10 6.41
CA VAL A 177 8.31 -26.55 7.60
C VAL A 177 8.45 -25.03 7.58
N GLN A 178 7.37 -24.34 7.96
CA GLN A 178 7.34 -22.91 8.14
C GLN A 178 6.74 -22.60 9.53
N GLY A 179 7.42 -21.74 10.27
CA GLY A 179 6.93 -21.17 11.54
C GLY A 179 6.72 -19.67 11.38
N MET A 180 5.52 -19.19 11.71
CA MET A 180 5.20 -17.76 11.69
C MET A 180 4.78 -17.29 13.08
N HIS A 181 4.86 -15.98 13.32
CA HIS A 181 4.50 -15.37 14.59
C HIS A 181 3.80 -14.03 14.41
N ASN A 182 3.20 -13.55 15.47
CA ASN A 182 2.73 -12.19 15.60
C ASN A 182 2.92 -11.70 17.03
N LEU A 183 2.76 -10.40 17.27
CA LEU A 183 2.89 -9.78 18.58
C LEU A 183 1.54 -9.23 19.04
N GLU A 184 1.21 -9.40 20.32
CA GLU A 184 -0.01 -8.83 20.92
C GLU A 184 -0.13 -7.33 20.66
N SER A 185 0.94 -6.58 20.93
CA SER A 185 1.00 -5.13 20.73
C SER A 185 0.75 -4.72 19.26
N SER A 186 1.28 -5.49 18.30
CA SER A 186 1.09 -5.22 16.87
C SER A 186 -0.35 -5.53 16.43
N ILE A 187 -0.95 -6.60 16.94
CA ILE A 187 -2.36 -6.93 16.66
C ILE A 187 -3.31 -5.87 17.25
N GLU A 188 -3.06 -5.44 18.50
CA GLU A 188 -3.81 -4.36 19.13
C GLU A 188 -3.70 -3.03 18.36
N SER A 189 -2.49 -2.67 17.95
CA SER A 189 -2.23 -1.49 17.13
C SER A 189 -2.99 -1.56 15.81
N PHE A 190 -2.96 -2.71 15.15
CA PHE A 190 -3.72 -2.95 13.92
C PHE A 190 -5.22 -2.77 14.13
N ALA A 191 -5.78 -3.36 15.18
CA ALA A 191 -7.19 -3.22 15.51
C ALA A 191 -7.58 -1.75 15.73
N ARG A 192 -6.84 -1.03 16.61
CA ARG A 192 -7.09 0.39 16.88
C ARG A 192 -6.98 1.25 15.62
N SER A 193 -6.00 0.98 14.76
CA SER A 193 -5.83 1.68 13.49
C SER A 193 -7.05 1.49 12.58
N CYS A 194 -7.55 0.25 12.45
CA CYS A 194 -8.74 -0.05 11.66
C CYS A 194 -10.00 0.64 12.21
N PHE A 195 -10.23 0.58 13.52
CA PHE A 195 -11.39 1.22 14.15
C PHE A 195 -11.32 2.74 14.05
N SER A 196 -10.16 3.35 14.32
CA SER A 196 -9.95 4.80 14.20
C SER A 196 -10.18 5.29 12.76
N TYR A 197 -9.70 4.52 11.78
CA TYR A 197 -9.92 4.84 10.38
C TYR A 197 -11.40 4.72 10.00
N ALA A 198 -12.10 3.68 10.48
CA ALA A 198 -13.55 3.52 10.28
C ALA A 198 -14.35 4.69 10.84
N VAL A 199 -14.03 5.13 12.05
CA VAL A 199 -14.62 6.32 12.68
C VAL A 199 -14.36 7.58 11.84
N SER A 200 -13.12 7.80 11.40
CA SER A 200 -12.75 8.99 10.61
C SER A 200 -13.44 9.03 9.25
N GLN A 201 -13.62 7.88 8.61
CA GLN A 201 -14.28 7.74 7.31
C GLN A 201 -15.80 7.56 7.41
N ARG A 202 -16.35 7.34 8.61
CA ARG A 202 -17.74 7.00 8.86
C ARG A 202 -18.19 5.79 8.02
N GLN A 203 -17.39 4.74 8.02
CA GLN A 203 -17.62 3.52 7.27
C GLN A 203 -17.67 2.31 8.18
N ASP A 204 -18.46 1.31 7.81
CA ASP A 204 -18.45 0.00 8.44
C ASP A 204 -17.06 -0.64 8.39
N LEU A 205 -16.74 -1.42 9.39
CA LEU A 205 -15.51 -2.21 9.45
C LEU A 205 -15.82 -3.70 9.42
N TRP A 206 -15.35 -4.38 8.41
CA TRP A 206 -15.39 -5.84 8.30
C TRP A 206 -14.02 -6.40 8.65
N PHE A 207 -13.97 -7.41 9.49
CA PHE A 207 -12.75 -8.13 9.80
C PHE A 207 -12.93 -9.62 9.54
N ALA A 208 -11.93 -10.28 9.00
CA ALA A 208 -12.00 -11.68 8.64
C ALA A 208 -10.71 -12.43 8.93
N THR A 209 -10.84 -13.64 9.47
CA THR A 209 -9.75 -14.61 9.67
C THR A 209 -10.29 -16.02 9.42
N LYS A 210 -9.47 -17.04 9.66
CA LYS A 210 -9.92 -18.46 9.59
C LYS A 210 -9.82 -19.12 10.96
N ASP A 211 -10.40 -18.49 11.99
CA ASP A 211 -10.30 -18.92 13.38
C ASP A 211 -10.88 -20.32 13.67
N THR A 212 -11.77 -20.82 12.82
CA THR A 212 -12.27 -22.20 12.90
C THR A 212 -11.21 -23.26 12.58
N ILE A 213 -10.17 -22.89 11.84
CA ILE A 213 -9.02 -23.76 11.49
C ILE A 213 -7.80 -23.38 12.32
N SER A 214 -7.41 -22.11 12.30
CA SER A 214 -6.32 -21.57 13.10
C SER A 214 -6.84 -21.13 14.48
N LYS A 215 -7.07 -22.12 15.35
CA LYS A 215 -7.83 -21.95 16.59
C LYS A 215 -7.10 -21.18 17.70
N LYS A 216 -5.79 -20.95 17.56
CA LYS A 216 -4.99 -20.10 18.46
C LYS A 216 -4.58 -18.81 17.76
N TYR A 217 -3.89 -18.90 16.65
CA TYR A 217 -3.33 -17.75 15.95
C TYR A 217 -4.41 -16.78 15.43
N ASP A 218 -5.31 -17.26 14.59
CA ASP A 218 -6.38 -16.43 14.03
C ASP A 218 -7.44 -16.07 15.07
N HIS A 219 -7.69 -16.95 16.02
CA HIS A 219 -8.63 -16.70 17.12
C HIS A 219 -8.16 -15.55 18.01
N PHE A 220 -6.86 -15.46 18.27
CA PHE A 220 -6.27 -14.35 19.02
C PHE A 220 -6.53 -13.00 18.34
N PHE A 221 -6.39 -12.90 17.02
CA PHE A 221 -6.75 -11.70 16.26
C PHE A 221 -8.24 -11.34 16.43
N LYS A 222 -9.11 -12.32 16.31
CA LYS A 222 -10.57 -12.13 16.46
C LYS A 222 -10.92 -11.60 17.83
N ASP A 223 -10.39 -12.23 18.88
CA ASP A 223 -10.67 -11.84 20.26
C ASP A 223 -10.15 -10.45 20.58
N THR A 224 -8.92 -10.12 20.13
CA THR A 224 -8.32 -8.80 20.30
C THR A 224 -9.16 -7.71 19.64
N PHE A 225 -9.62 -7.93 18.40
CA PHE A 225 -10.52 -6.98 17.71
C PHE A 225 -11.83 -6.81 18.45
N GLN A 226 -12.44 -7.90 18.92
CA GLN A 226 -13.71 -7.84 19.65
C GLN A 226 -13.55 -7.10 20.97
N GLU A 227 -12.50 -7.37 21.71
CA GLU A 227 -12.23 -6.74 23.01
C GLU A 227 -12.01 -5.22 22.87
N ILE A 228 -11.19 -4.80 21.88
CA ILE A 228 -10.93 -3.38 21.60
C ILE A 228 -12.20 -2.68 21.11
N TYR A 229 -12.99 -3.33 20.26
CA TYR A 229 -14.29 -2.80 19.84
C TYR A 229 -15.19 -2.50 21.03
N GLU A 230 -15.44 -3.52 21.88
CA GLU A 230 -16.36 -3.40 23.03
C GLU A 230 -15.88 -2.35 24.04
N LYS A 231 -14.59 -2.24 24.30
CA LYS A 231 -14.04 -1.34 25.31
C LYS A 231 -13.81 0.10 24.82
N GLU A 232 -13.41 0.28 23.57
CA GLU A 232 -12.87 1.56 23.10
C GLU A 232 -13.70 2.24 22.01
N TYR A 233 -14.43 1.47 21.16
CA TYR A 233 -15.03 2.02 19.94
C TYR A 233 -16.55 1.85 19.80
N LYS A 234 -17.16 0.95 20.53
CA LYS A 234 -18.58 0.60 20.39
C LYS A 234 -19.50 1.83 20.47
N GLU A 235 -19.33 2.67 21.49
CA GLU A 235 -20.13 3.87 21.66
C GLU A 235 -19.98 4.84 20.47
N GLN A 236 -18.76 4.98 19.94
CA GLN A 236 -18.49 5.84 18.78
C GLN A 236 -19.15 5.28 17.51
N PHE A 237 -19.09 3.96 17.31
CA PHE A 237 -19.73 3.28 16.18
C PHE A 237 -21.24 3.44 16.22
N GLU A 238 -21.88 3.20 17.38
CA GLU A 238 -23.31 3.39 17.59
C GLU A 238 -23.74 4.83 17.32
N LYS A 239 -22.99 5.81 17.83
CA LYS A 239 -23.25 7.25 17.61
C LYS A 239 -23.15 7.67 16.15
N LEU A 240 -22.25 7.05 15.38
CA LEU A 240 -22.05 7.31 13.95
C LEU A 240 -22.97 6.48 13.06
N GLY A 241 -23.67 5.48 13.59
CA GLY A 241 -24.52 4.55 12.83
C GLY A 241 -23.71 3.63 11.92
N ILE A 242 -22.47 3.30 12.29
CA ILE A 242 -21.60 2.37 11.58
C ILE A 242 -21.46 1.07 12.37
N THR A 243 -21.11 -0.02 11.69
CA THR A 243 -21.07 -1.35 12.28
C THR A 243 -19.69 -1.99 12.22
N TYR A 244 -19.38 -2.80 13.22
CA TYR A 244 -18.27 -3.75 13.18
C TYR A 244 -18.81 -5.16 12.91
N PHE A 245 -18.24 -5.84 11.93
CA PHE A 245 -18.69 -7.18 11.52
C PHE A 245 -17.49 -8.10 11.36
N TYR A 246 -17.52 -9.24 12.08
CA TYR A 246 -16.54 -10.31 11.93
C TYR A 246 -17.14 -11.51 11.23
N THR A 247 -16.37 -12.12 10.31
CA THR A 247 -16.73 -13.40 9.69
C THR A 247 -15.50 -14.19 9.27
N LEU A 248 -15.68 -15.44 8.82
CA LEU A 248 -14.60 -16.22 8.24
C LEU A 248 -14.16 -15.65 6.89
N ILE A 249 -12.88 -15.74 6.58
CA ILE A 249 -12.29 -15.12 5.37
C ILE A 249 -12.96 -15.61 4.07
N ASP A 250 -13.30 -16.87 3.97
CA ASP A 250 -14.00 -17.44 2.82
C ASP A 250 -15.45 -16.92 2.69
N ASP A 251 -16.16 -16.75 3.80
CA ASP A 251 -17.48 -16.08 3.81
C ASP A 251 -17.34 -14.59 3.46
N ALA A 252 -16.32 -13.93 3.99
CA ALA A 252 -16.04 -12.53 3.64
C ALA A 252 -15.85 -12.34 2.13
N VAL A 253 -15.06 -13.17 1.47
CA VAL A 253 -14.87 -13.13 0.01
C VAL A 253 -16.20 -13.21 -0.73
N ALA A 254 -17.07 -14.14 -0.33
CA ALA A 254 -18.38 -14.30 -0.95
C ALA A 254 -19.30 -13.09 -0.73
N ARG A 255 -19.25 -12.48 0.47
CA ARG A 255 -20.03 -11.28 0.82
C ARG A 255 -19.53 -10.05 0.07
N VAL A 256 -18.20 -9.86 0.00
CA VAL A 256 -17.55 -8.75 -0.70
C VAL A 256 -18.01 -8.71 -2.17
N ILE A 257 -17.98 -9.83 -2.87
CA ILE A 257 -18.42 -9.93 -4.28
C ILE A 257 -19.89 -9.54 -4.45
N LYS A 258 -20.73 -9.87 -3.47
CA LYS A 258 -22.19 -9.60 -3.51
C LYS A 258 -22.57 -8.21 -3.00
N SER A 259 -21.65 -7.50 -2.34
CA SER A 259 -21.88 -6.20 -1.72
C SER A 259 -21.94 -5.07 -2.73
N GLU A 260 -22.38 -3.89 -2.26
CA GLU A 260 -22.29 -2.64 -3.02
C GLU A 260 -20.97 -1.88 -2.77
N GLY A 261 -20.15 -2.36 -1.82
CA GLY A 261 -18.97 -1.66 -1.34
C GLY A 261 -19.29 -0.60 -0.26
N GLY A 262 -18.35 0.30 -0.01
CA GLY A 262 -18.52 1.42 0.94
C GLY A 262 -18.15 1.06 2.38
N TYR A 263 -17.27 0.11 2.58
CA TYR A 263 -16.76 -0.32 3.89
C TYR A 263 -15.25 -0.57 3.84
N ILE A 264 -14.68 -0.75 5.04
CA ILE A 264 -13.29 -1.13 5.22
C ILE A 264 -13.25 -2.64 5.51
N TRP A 265 -12.39 -3.35 4.77
CA TRP A 265 -12.14 -4.76 4.97
C TRP A 265 -10.76 -4.97 5.57
N ALA A 266 -10.71 -5.23 6.87
CA ALA A 266 -9.49 -5.54 7.60
C ALA A 266 -9.08 -7.00 7.39
N CYS A 267 -7.82 -7.21 7.07
CA CYS A 267 -7.22 -8.50 6.78
C CYS A 267 -5.86 -8.63 7.45
N LYS A 268 -5.49 -9.85 7.83
CA LYS A 268 -4.11 -10.18 8.22
C LYS A 268 -3.15 -9.88 7.07
N ASN A 269 -1.85 -9.91 7.33
CA ASN A 269 -0.83 -9.46 6.39
C ASN A 269 -0.94 -10.12 5.00
N TYR A 270 -0.90 -11.44 4.92
CA TYR A 270 -0.97 -12.15 3.63
C TYR A 270 -2.37 -12.06 2.99
N ASP A 271 -3.42 -12.24 3.77
CA ASP A 271 -4.81 -12.09 3.29
C ASP A 271 -5.03 -10.71 2.68
N GLY A 272 -4.54 -9.67 3.35
CA GLY A 272 -4.64 -8.28 2.89
C GLY A 272 -3.82 -7.98 1.64
N ASP A 273 -2.66 -8.63 1.48
CA ASP A 273 -1.86 -8.53 0.25
C ASP A 273 -2.64 -9.05 -0.96
N VAL A 274 -3.13 -10.27 -0.86
CA VAL A 274 -3.85 -10.93 -1.96
C VAL A 274 -5.20 -10.24 -2.23
N MET A 275 -5.96 -9.93 -1.18
CA MET A 275 -7.29 -9.35 -1.34
C MET A 275 -7.26 -7.91 -1.84
N SER A 276 -6.26 -7.11 -1.46
CA SER A 276 -6.14 -5.75 -1.99
C SER A 276 -5.85 -5.73 -3.50
N ASP A 277 -5.04 -6.65 -3.99
CA ASP A 277 -4.76 -6.78 -5.42
C ASP A 277 -6.00 -7.27 -6.20
N LEU A 278 -6.77 -8.20 -5.62
CA LEU A 278 -8.07 -8.61 -6.16
C LEU A 278 -9.03 -7.43 -6.29
N ILE A 279 -9.20 -6.66 -5.21
CA ILE A 279 -10.08 -5.49 -5.18
C ILE A 279 -9.63 -4.44 -6.19
N ALA A 280 -8.32 -4.11 -6.22
CA ALA A 280 -7.77 -3.15 -7.17
C ALA A 280 -8.03 -3.56 -8.63
N THR A 281 -7.73 -4.80 -8.95
CA THR A 281 -7.96 -5.35 -10.30
C THR A 281 -9.44 -5.30 -10.67
N ALA A 282 -10.32 -5.66 -9.75
CA ALA A 282 -11.75 -5.67 -9.99
C ALA A 282 -12.36 -4.26 -10.10
N PHE A 283 -11.72 -3.23 -9.53
CA PHE A 283 -12.06 -1.81 -9.79
C PHE A 283 -11.43 -1.24 -11.07
N GLY A 284 -10.68 -2.05 -11.81
CA GLY A 284 -10.16 -1.71 -13.14
C GLY A 284 -8.66 -1.93 -13.32
N SER A 285 -7.81 -1.50 -12.40
CA SER A 285 -6.35 -1.61 -12.52
C SER A 285 -5.66 -1.44 -11.18
N LEU A 286 -4.58 -2.19 -10.95
CA LEU A 286 -3.66 -1.97 -9.82
C LEU A 286 -3.10 -0.53 -9.79
N ALA A 287 -2.93 0.09 -10.95
CA ALA A 287 -2.49 1.48 -11.06
C ALA A 287 -3.55 2.50 -10.63
N MET A 288 -4.75 2.05 -10.27
CA MET A 288 -5.86 2.86 -9.75
C MET A 288 -6.10 2.58 -8.25
N MET A 289 -5.08 2.18 -7.51
CA MET A 289 -5.14 1.90 -6.09
C MET A 289 -4.15 2.78 -5.32
N THR A 290 -4.66 3.56 -4.37
CA THR A 290 -3.81 4.28 -3.41
C THR A 290 -3.33 3.34 -2.32
N SER A 291 -2.19 3.63 -1.70
CA SER A 291 -1.66 2.87 -0.57
C SER A 291 -1.00 3.81 0.42
N VAL A 292 -1.35 3.67 1.69
CA VAL A 292 -0.71 4.41 2.78
C VAL A 292 -0.47 3.49 3.97
N LEU A 293 0.76 3.48 4.48
CA LEU A 293 1.08 2.92 5.78
C LEU A 293 0.79 3.98 6.84
N VAL A 294 -0.07 3.66 7.78
CA VAL A 294 -0.38 4.49 8.95
C VAL A 294 0.20 3.83 10.19
N SER A 295 1.24 4.42 10.75
CA SER A 295 1.87 3.95 11.97
C SER A 295 1.08 4.37 13.21
N PRO A 296 0.99 3.53 14.26
CA PRO A 296 0.36 3.91 15.53
C PRO A 296 1.10 5.04 16.24
N HIS A 297 2.34 5.33 15.81
CA HIS A 297 3.18 6.40 16.36
C HIS A 297 3.06 7.73 15.60
N GLY A 298 2.12 7.83 14.64
CA GLY A 298 1.87 9.07 13.90
C GLY A 298 2.79 9.27 12.69
N TYR A 299 3.35 8.21 12.14
CA TYR A 299 4.13 8.22 10.90
C TYR A 299 3.28 7.75 9.72
N TYR A 300 3.54 8.29 8.55
CA TYR A 300 2.80 7.99 7.32
C TYR A 300 3.77 7.73 6.18
N GLU A 301 3.56 6.66 5.43
CA GLU A 301 4.31 6.38 4.21
C GLU A 301 3.33 6.08 3.09
N TYR A 302 3.36 6.94 2.05
CA TYR A 302 2.49 6.86 0.87
C TYR A 302 3.23 6.20 -0.28
N GLU A 303 2.62 5.22 -0.92
CA GLU A 303 3.21 4.50 -2.04
C GLU A 303 2.14 4.12 -3.09
N ALA A 304 2.58 3.73 -4.28
CA ALA A 304 1.73 3.02 -5.23
C ALA A 304 1.66 1.53 -4.86
N ALA A 305 0.49 0.93 -4.94
CA ALA A 305 0.30 -0.48 -4.60
C ALA A 305 0.90 -1.46 -5.62
N HIS A 306 1.29 -0.99 -6.82
CA HIS A 306 1.85 -1.81 -7.89
C HIS A 306 3.39 -1.85 -7.87
N GLY A 307 3.97 -2.78 -8.65
CA GLY A 307 5.41 -2.92 -8.80
C GLY A 307 6.04 -1.92 -9.79
N THR A 308 7.27 -2.18 -10.18
CA THR A 308 8.16 -1.28 -10.97
C THR A 308 7.84 -1.19 -12.45
N VAL A 309 6.88 -1.99 -12.97
CA VAL A 309 6.46 -2.05 -14.39
C VAL A 309 7.63 -2.38 -15.32
N GLN A 310 8.36 -3.43 -15.00
CA GLN A 310 9.56 -3.93 -15.70
C GLN A 310 9.39 -4.02 -17.22
N ARG A 311 8.27 -4.55 -17.69
CA ARG A 311 8.04 -4.76 -19.14
C ARG A 311 8.03 -3.44 -19.92
N HIS A 312 7.47 -2.36 -19.35
CA HIS A 312 7.49 -1.03 -19.96
C HIS A 312 8.88 -0.39 -19.86
N TYR A 313 9.61 -0.66 -18.79
CA TYR A 313 10.99 -0.17 -18.65
C TYR A 313 11.90 -0.70 -19.76
N TYR A 314 11.85 -1.99 -20.07
CA TYR A 314 12.64 -2.55 -21.17
C TYR A 314 12.26 -2.01 -22.55
N LYS A 315 11.01 -1.65 -22.77
CA LYS A 315 10.59 -0.92 -23.97
C LYS A 315 11.20 0.49 -24.00
N HIS A 316 11.09 1.20 -22.88
CA HIS A 316 11.66 2.54 -22.74
C HIS A 316 13.17 2.54 -23.02
N LEU A 317 13.94 1.57 -22.52
CA LEU A 317 15.37 1.43 -22.80
C LEU A 317 15.69 1.25 -24.29
N LYS A 318 14.77 0.70 -25.07
CA LYS A 318 14.87 0.56 -26.54
C LYS A 318 14.43 1.81 -27.30
N GLY A 319 14.07 2.87 -26.60
CA GLY A 319 13.53 4.09 -27.20
C GLY A 319 12.07 3.97 -27.66
N GLU A 320 11.37 2.91 -27.29
CA GLU A 320 9.96 2.74 -27.59
C GLU A 320 9.10 3.60 -26.65
N GLU A 321 8.08 4.24 -27.21
CA GLU A 321 7.09 4.98 -26.40
C GLU A 321 6.24 4.01 -25.60
N THR A 322 5.96 4.36 -24.34
CA THR A 322 5.12 3.57 -23.44
C THR A 322 3.91 4.37 -22.97
N SER A 323 2.82 3.66 -22.72
CA SER A 323 1.61 4.21 -22.11
C SER A 323 1.41 3.55 -20.75
N THR A 324 2.17 4.02 -19.76
CA THR A 324 2.14 3.53 -18.38
C THR A 324 1.25 4.42 -17.55
N ASN A 325 0.30 3.81 -16.84
CA ASN A 325 -0.61 4.53 -15.94
C ASN A 325 0.15 5.01 -14.69
N SER A 326 0.15 6.31 -14.47
CA SER A 326 0.84 6.97 -13.35
C SER A 326 -0.09 7.39 -12.21
N MET A 327 -1.38 7.07 -12.27
CA MET A 327 -2.38 7.55 -11.31
C MET A 327 -2.01 7.20 -9.84
N ALA A 328 -1.70 5.95 -9.55
CA ALA A 328 -1.35 5.55 -8.19
C ALA A 328 -0.11 6.28 -7.66
N THR A 329 0.89 6.54 -8.51
CA THR A 329 2.10 7.29 -8.14
C THR A 329 1.80 8.77 -7.90
N ILE A 330 0.95 9.39 -8.74
CA ILE A 330 0.48 10.77 -8.53
C ILE A 330 -0.26 10.88 -7.20
N PHE A 331 -1.13 9.91 -6.90
CA PHE A 331 -1.90 9.90 -5.65
C PHE A 331 -1.04 9.59 -4.41
N ALA A 332 0.07 8.87 -4.56
CA ALA A 332 1.06 8.74 -3.49
C ALA A 332 1.67 10.11 -3.15
N TRP A 333 2.07 10.88 -4.15
CA TRP A 333 2.58 12.24 -3.95
C TRP A 333 1.53 13.19 -3.38
N SER A 334 0.32 13.22 -3.93
CA SER A 334 -0.75 14.09 -3.43
C SER A 334 -1.13 13.76 -1.99
N GLY A 335 -1.25 12.47 -1.66
CA GLY A 335 -1.51 12.02 -0.30
C GLY A 335 -0.44 12.44 0.70
N ALA A 336 0.84 12.28 0.35
CA ALA A 336 1.96 12.71 1.18
C ALA A 336 2.00 14.24 1.36
N LEU A 337 1.78 15.00 0.29
CA LEU A 337 1.73 16.47 0.34
C LEU A 337 0.55 16.97 1.17
N ARG A 338 -0.63 16.36 1.02
CA ARG A 338 -1.81 16.66 1.84
C ARG A 338 -1.51 16.43 3.32
N LYS A 339 -0.97 15.26 3.66
CA LYS A 339 -0.62 14.94 5.04
C LYS A 339 0.44 15.88 5.60
N ARG A 340 1.43 16.24 4.82
CA ARG A 340 2.43 17.26 5.22
C ARG A 340 1.79 18.62 5.44
N GLY A 341 0.86 19.02 4.55
CA GLY A 341 0.09 20.27 4.69
C GLY A 341 -0.77 20.30 5.96
N GLU A 342 -1.42 19.18 6.28
CA GLU A 342 -2.20 19.04 7.53
C GLU A 342 -1.31 19.20 8.77
N LEU A 343 -0.18 18.49 8.82
CA LEU A 343 0.73 18.53 9.98
C LEU A 343 1.43 19.89 10.15
N ASP A 344 1.73 20.57 9.05
CA ASP A 344 2.39 21.89 9.05
C ASP A 344 1.37 23.05 9.08
N GLN A 345 0.07 22.78 9.15
CA GLN A 345 -1.00 23.76 9.05
C GLN A 345 -0.86 24.68 7.81
N ASN A 346 -0.52 24.05 6.68
CA ASN A 346 -0.33 24.70 5.39
C ASN A 346 -1.51 24.40 4.45
N PRO A 347 -2.60 25.18 4.50
CA PRO A 347 -3.80 24.90 3.70
C PRO A 347 -3.55 25.00 2.19
N ALA A 348 -2.60 25.82 1.74
CA ALA A 348 -2.27 25.94 0.32
C ALA A 348 -1.68 24.63 -0.22
N LEU A 349 -0.88 23.91 0.59
CA LEU A 349 -0.32 22.60 0.20
C LEU A 349 -1.41 21.52 0.17
N THR A 350 -2.36 21.55 1.10
CA THR A 350 -3.52 20.66 1.11
C THR A 350 -4.42 20.90 -0.10
N GLU A 351 -4.74 22.16 -0.41
CA GLU A 351 -5.53 22.53 -1.58
C GLU A 351 -4.85 22.13 -2.89
N PHE A 352 -3.54 22.29 -2.98
CA PHE A 352 -2.77 21.81 -4.14
C PHE A 352 -2.93 20.31 -4.35
N ALA A 353 -2.80 19.51 -3.29
CA ALA A 353 -2.96 18.07 -3.35
C ALA A 353 -4.37 17.67 -3.83
N ASP A 354 -5.40 18.35 -3.34
CA ASP A 354 -6.80 18.12 -3.75
C ASP A 354 -7.01 18.47 -5.23
N LYS A 355 -6.47 19.59 -5.69
CA LYS A 355 -6.56 20.02 -7.09
C LYS A 355 -5.78 19.06 -8.01
N LEU A 356 -4.64 18.55 -7.58
CA LEU A 356 -3.87 17.57 -8.36
C LEU A 356 -4.65 16.28 -8.57
N GLU A 357 -5.32 15.77 -7.54
CA GLU A 357 -6.19 14.59 -7.66
C GLU A 357 -7.39 14.89 -8.56
N GLN A 358 -8.04 16.03 -8.38
CA GLN A 358 -9.14 16.49 -9.23
C GLN A 358 -8.74 16.58 -10.70
N ALA A 359 -7.60 17.19 -11.00
CA ALA A 359 -7.08 17.32 -12.37
C ALA A 359 -6.79 15.94 -12.98
N SER A 360 -6.22 15.03 -12.20
CA SER A 360 -5.90 13.68 -12.65
C SER A 360 -7.16 12.88 -13.00
N ILE A 361 -8.18 12.93 -12.15
CA ILE A 361 -9.48 12.30 -12.38
C ILE A 361 -10.18 12.92 -13.59
N ALA A 362 -10.27 14.26 -13.63
CA ALA A 362 -10.93 14.99 -14.72
C ALA A 362 -10.30 14.70 -16.09
N THR A 363 -8.99 14.52 -16.17
CA THR A 363 -8.29 14.16 -17.40
C THR A 363 -8.81 12.86 -17.97
N ILE A 364 -9.00 11.83 -17.13
CA ILE A 364 -9.55 10.53 -17.55
C ILE A 364 -11.04 10.67 -17.90
N GLU A 365 -11.83 11.35 -17.08
CA GLU A 365 -13.26 11.55 -17.30
C GLU A 365 -13.55 12.34 -18.58
N ASN A 366 -12.62 13.18 -19.04
CA ASN A 366 -12.66 13.88 -20.33
C ASN A 366 -12.16 13.00 -21.51
N GLY A 367 -12.01 11.70 -21.29
CA GLY A 367 -11.66 10.73 -22.32
C GLY A 367 -10.16 10.66 -22.68
N LYS A 368 -9.27 11.28 -21.91
CA LYS A 368 -7.81 11.28 -22.14
C LYS A 368 -7.14 10.39 -21.11
N MET A 369 -6.57 9.28 -21.55
CA MET A 369 -6.11 8.24 -20.64
C MET A 369 -4.99 7.38 -21.22
N THR A 370 -4.36 6.59 -20.37
CA THR A 370 -3.38 5.58 -20.76
C THR A 370 -4.06 4.34 -21.36
N LYS A 371 -3.28 3.53 -22.08
CA LYS A 371 -3.79 2.41 -22.86
C LYS A 371 -4.54 1.37 -22.01
N ASP A 372 -4.09 1.09 -20.81
CA ASP A 372 -4.75 0.16 -19.89
C ASP A 372 -6.19 0.59 -19.56
N LEU A 373 -6.40 1.87 -19.29
CA LEU A 373 -7.73 2.42 -19.01
C LEU A 373 -8.58 2.53 -20.29
N ALA A 374 -7.98 2.86 -21.44
CA ALA A 374 -8.70 2.93 -22.70
C ALA A 374 -9.26 1.57 -23.16
N LEU A 375 -8.68 0.46 -22.71
CA LEU A 375 -9.17 -0.89 -23.00
C LEU A 375 -10.41 -1.28 -22.17
N ILE A 376 -10.67 -0.60 -21.06
CA ILE A 376 -11.74 -0.95 -20.11
C ILE A 376 -12.77 0.16 -19.92
N THR A 377 -12.51 1.36 -20.46
CA THR A 377 -13.42 2.50 -20.30
C THR A 377 -14.73 2.29 -21.04
N THR A 378 -15.80 2.82 -20.46
CA THR A 378 -17.13 2.93 -21.11
C THR A 378 -17.33 4.26 -21.83
N LEU A 379 -16.36 5.17 -21.75
CA LEU A 379 -16.42 6.45 -22.46
C LEU A 379 -16.25 6.24 -23.97
N PRO A 380 -17.01 6.98 -24.81
CA PRO A 380 -16.90 6.87 -26.25
C PRO A 380 -15.60 7.52 -26.77
N ASN A 381 -14.94 6.87 -27.70
CA ASN A 381 -13.77 7.40 -28.43
C ASN A 381 -12.64 7.94 -27.52
N PRO A 382 -12.11 7.14 -26.57
CA PRO A 382 -11.05 7.62 -25.70
C PRO A 382 -9.79 7.94 -26.49
N THR A 383 -9.09 9.00 -26.10
CA THR A 383 -7.76 9.35 -26.60
C THR A 383 -6.72 8.64 -25.79
N VAL A 384 -5.99 7.71 -26.41
CA VAL A 384 -4.88 7.01 -25.77
C VAL A 384 -3.64 7.89 -25.78
N LEU A 385 -3.09 8.15 -24.61
CA LEU A 385 -1.91 8.98 -24.44
C LEU A 385 -0.69 8.14 -24.02
N SER A 386 0.49 8.61 -24.42
CA SER A 386 1.75 8.13 -23.84
C SER A 386 1.85 8.50 -22.36
N SER A 387 2.79 7.86 -21.65
CA SER A 387 3.03 8.17 -20.23
C SER A 387 3.33 9.67 -20.02
N GLY A 388 4.17 10.24 -20.85
CA GLY A 388 4.54 11.65 -20.77
C GLY A 388 3.41 12.60 -21.14
N ASP A 389 2.68 12.29 -22.21
CA ASP A 389 1.55 13.14 -22.65
C ASP A 389 0.38 13.09 -21.68
N PHE A 390 0.14 11.95 -21.03
CA PHE A 390 -0.85 11.84 -19.97
C PHE A 390 -0.52 12.77 -18.79
N ILE A 391 0.73 12.78 -18.34
CA ILE A 391 1.18 13.68 -17.26
C ILE A 391 1.08 15.15 -17.66
N LYS A 392 1.44 15.49 -18.90
CA LYS A 392 1.29 16.86 -19.43
C LYS A 392 -0.15 17.31 -19.53
N GLU A 393 -1.06 16.40 -19.92
CA GLU A 393 -2.47 16.72 -19.98
C GLU A 393 -3.07 16.95 -18.59
N ILE A 394 -2.63 16.18 -17.58
CA ILE A 394 -2.98 16.43 -16.18
C ILE A 394 -2.48 17.81 -15.76
N ARG A 395 -1.24 18.18 -16.10
CA ARG A 395 -0.70 19.51 -15.81
C ARG A 395 -1.57 20.62 -16.38
N LYS A 396 -1.97 20.51 -17.63
CA LYS A 396 -2.84 21.49 -18.28
C LYS A 396 -4.18 21.64 -17.53
N THR A 397 -4.81 20.53 -17.18
CA THR A 397 -6.06 20.54 -16.41
C THR A 397 -5.85 21.15 -15.02
N LEU A 398 -4.70 20.90 -14.38
CA LEU A 398 -4.33 21.48 -13.09
C LEU A 398 -4.16 23.00 -13.19
N GLU A 399 -3.49 23.50 -14.22
CA GLU A 399 -3.32 24.93 -14.49
C GLU A 399 -4.68 25.61 -14.70
N GLU A 400 -5.61 24.98 -15.43
CA GLU A 400 -6.98 25.46 -15.63
C GLU A 400 -7.73 25.58 -14.29
N LEU A 401 -7.60 24.60 -13.38
CA LEU A 401 -8.21 24.65 -12.04
C LEU A 401 -7.65 25.75 -11.14
N PHE A 402 -6.40 26.15 -11.33
CA PHE A 402 -5.80 27.26 -10.59
C PHE A 402 -6.18 28.62 -11.19
N ASN A 403 -6.47 28.69 -12.48
CA ASN A 403 -6.83 29.95 -13.15
C ASN A 403 -8.35 30.23 -13.14
N ALA A 404 -9.16 29.26 -12.75
CA ALA A 404 -10.62 29.38 -12.66
C ALA A 404 -11.14 30.05 -11.36
N VAL A 405 -10.23 30.56 -10.50
CA VAL A 405 -10.55 31.19 -9.22
C VAL A 405 -10.49 32.72 -9.33
#